data_3bf74b7bdc09e128058ceafb9ae16537
#
_entry.id   3bf74b7bdc09e128058ceafb9ae16537
#
_cell.length_a   1.000
_cell.length_b   1.000
_cell.length_c   1.000
_cell.angle_alpha   90.00
_cell.angle_beta   90.00
_cell.angle_gamma   90.00
#
_symmetry.space_group_name_H-M   'P 1'
#
loop_
_entity.id
_entity.type
_entity.pdbx_description
1 polymer ?
#
loop_
_entity_poly.entity_id
_entity_poly.type
_entity_poly.pdbx_seq_one_letter_code
_entity_poly.pdbx_strand_id
1 'polypeptide(L)'
;MDSPFVANVRDLPWMSNEAMGDVCMFDSDRPQFEQVGYSLAVLKPGQRGAQYHRELDNQEDFLVLSGECIAVVEGEEHRLGQWDFVHCPPGTAHTFLAVGDEPCVIFMCGGRHGKRYVFVRDEVALRNGIGVEVETSDQAEAYRELPKWEPGTPAV
;
A
#
# COMPACT_ATOMS: atom_id res chain seq x y z
N MET A 1 -3.89 27.23 -1.59
CA MET A 1 -5.25 26.63 -1.58
C MET A 1 -5.30 25.58 -2.68
N ASP A 2 -5.71 24.39 -2.36
CA ASP A 2 -5.87 23.32 -3.35
C ASP A 2 -7.04 23.65 -4.29
N SER A 3 -6.86 23.38 -5.59
CA SER A 3 -7.87 23.69 -6.61
C SER A 3 -8.45 22.42 -7.19
N PRO A 4 -9.75 22.39 -7.55
CA PRO A 4 -10.32 21.24 -8.25
C PRO A 4 -9.55 20.93 -9.54
N PHE A 5 -9.36 19.67 -9.81
CA PHE A 5 -8.73 19.22 -11.04
C PHE A 5 -9.40 17.93 -11.56
N VAL A 6 -9.15 17.63 -12.83
CA VAL A 6 -9.54 16.36 -13.47
C VAL A 6 -8.31 15.82 -14.16
N ALA A 7 -7.98 14.58 -13.90
CA ALA A 7 -6.83 13.91 -14.51
C ALA A 7 -7.14 12.45 -14.81
N ASN A 8 -6.49 11.92 -15.83
CA ASN A 8 -6.39 10.48 -16.00
C ASN A 8 -5.18 10.00 -15.21
N VAL A 9 -5.31 8.90 -14.48
CA VAL A 9 -4.21 8.37 -13.65
C VAL A 9 -2.97 7.98 -14.48
N ARG A 10 -3.13 7.73 -15.78
CA ARG A 10 -2.01 7.51 -16.70
C ARG A 10 -1.16 8.75 -16.94
N ASP A 11 -1.71 9.93 -16.71
CA ASP A 11 -1.04 11.21 -16.90
C ASP A 11 -0.38 11.72 -15.61
N LEU A 12 -0.62 11.05 -14.49
CA LEU A 12 -0.01 11.36 -13.19
C LEU A 12 1.36 10.68 -13.05
N PRO A 13 2.25 11.21 -12.17
CA PRO A 13 3.53 10.57 -11.90
C PRO A 13 3.38 9.18 -11.27
N TRP A 14 4.14 8.23 -11.77
CA TRP A 14 4.24 6.88 -11.22
C TRP A 14 5.62 6.64 -10.64
N MET A 15 5.68 5.86 -9.58
CA MET A 15 6.90 5.34 -8.98
C MET A 15 6.93 3.82 -9.12
N SER A 16 8.10 3.27 -9.33
CA SER A 16 8.32 1.82 -9.48
C SER A 16 9.27 1.29 -8.43
N ASN A 17 9.01 0.09 -7.96
CA ASN A 17 9.87 -0.63 -7.02
C ASN A 17 9.86 -2.11 -7.39
N GLU A 18 11.04 -2.72 -7.48
CA GLU A 18 11.18 -4.13 -7.89
C GLU A 18 10.42 -5.10 -6.97
N ALA A 19 10.37 -4.84 -5.67
CA ALA A 19 9.68 -5.68 -4.70
C ALA A 19 8.23 -5.25 -4.43
N MET A 20 7.94 -3.94 -4.57
CA MET A 20 6.68 -3.35 -4.12
C MET A 20 5.79 -2.86 -5.26
N GLY A 21 6.16 -3.16 -6.50
CA GLY A 21 5.35 -2.86 -7.69
C GLY A 21 5.36 -1.39 -8.10
N ASP A 22 4.31 -0.98 -8.81
CA ASP A 22 4.15 0.36 -9.33
C ASP A 22 3.04 1.08 -8.58
N VAL A 23 3.29 2.32 -8.19
CA VAL A 23 2.35 3.14 -7.40
C VAL A 23 2.18 4.52 -8.02
N CYS A 24 0.94 4.96 -8.11
CA CYS A 24 0.56 6.32 -8.44
C CYS A 24 -0.15 6.97 -7.25
N MET A 25 0.44 7.97 -6.66
CA MET A 25 -0.20 8.82 -5.65
C MET A 25 -0.85 10.01 -6.36
N PHE A 26 -2.13 10.24 -6.15
CA PHE A 26 -2.93 11.19 -6.95
C PHE A 26 -2.58 12.66 -6.70
N ASP A 27 -1.82 12.93 -5.67
CA ASP A 27 -1.34 14.28 -5.32
C ASP A 27 0.19 14.44 -5.38
N SER A 28 0.90 13.52 -6.06
CA SER A 28 2.37 13.53 -6.11
C SER A 28 2.99 14.71 -6.86
N ASP A 29 2.24 15.34 -7.79
CA ASP A 29 2.67 16.49 -8.59
C ASP A 29 2.04 17.83 -8.17
N ARG A 30 1.42 17.86 -7.00
CA ARG A 30 0.63 19.00 -6.50
C ARG A 30 0.66 19.07 -4.97
N PRO A 31 0.07 20.13 -4.35
CA PRO A 31 -0.09 20.16 -2.90
C PRO A 31 -0.82 18.92 -2.39
N GLN A 32 -0.32 18.35 -1.31
CA GLN A 32 -0.89 17.18 -0.68
C GLN A 32 -2.35 17.43 -0.26
N PHE A 33 -3.24 16.49 -0.54
CA PHE A 33 -4.63 16.57 -0.09
C PHE A 33 -4.70 16.60 1.43
N GLU A 34 -5.50 17.51 1.99
CA GLU A 34 -5.49 17.78 3.44
C GLU A 34 -6.13 16.68 4.28
N GLN A 35 -7.21 16.06 3.81
CA GLN A 35 -8.03 15.15 4.62
C GLN A 35 -7.78 13.68 4.32
N VAL A 36 -7.66 13.35 3.04
CA VAL A 36 -7.57 11.96 2.56
C VAL A 36 -6.59 11.88 1.40
N GLY A 37 -5.73 10.87 1.42
CA GLY A 37 -4.87 10.52 0.30
C GLY A 37 -5.46 9.39 -0.53
N TYR A 38 -5.17 9.38 -1.82
CA TYR A 38 -5.60 8.34 -2.76
C TYR A 38 -4.41 7.86 -3.57
N SER A 39 -4.38 6.56 -3.84
CA SER A 39 -3.37 5.98 -4.72
C SER A 39 -3.87 4.72 -5.41
N LEU A 40 -3.16 4.33 -6.47
CA LEU A 40 -3.24 3.01 -7.08
C LEU A 40 -1.93 2.28 -6.88
N ALA A 41 -2.00 1.02 -6.50
CA ALA A 41 -0.88 0.10 -6.56
C ALA A 41 -1.14 -0.97 -7.62
N VAL A 42 -0.13 -1.30 -8.40
CA VAL A 42 -0.14 -2.41 -9.36
C VAL A 42 0.98 -3.36 -8.96
N LEU A 43 0.60 -4.52 -8.44
CA LEU A 43 1.52 -5.53 -7.91
C LEU A 43 1.51 -6.73 -8.84
N LYS A 44 2.63 -7.07 -9.44
CA LYS A 44 2.81 -8.34 -10.16
C LYS A 44 2.80 -9.50 -9.16
N PRO A 45 2.42 -10.72 -9.57
CA PRO A 45 2.50 -11.89 -8.70
C PRO A 45 3.84 -11.99 -7.97
N GLY A 46 3.80 -12.12 -6.65
CA GLY A 46 4.98 -12.14 -5.78
C GLY A 46 5.45 -10.76 -5.28
N GLN A 47 4.98 -9.66 -5.86
CA GLN A 47 5.25 -8.34 -5.33
C GLN A 47 4.31 -8.03 -4.15
N ARG A 48 4.75 -7.16 -3.28
CA ARG A 48 4.14 -6.89 -1.99
C ARG A 48 3.75 -5.42 -1.84
N GLY A 49 2.84 -5.14 -0.94
CA GLY A 49 2.58 -3.79 -0.44
C GLY A 49 3.66 -3.34 0.56
N ALA A 50 3.33 -2.35 1.36
CA ALA A 50 4.18 -1.87 2.46
C ALA A 50 4.58 -2.99 3.42
N GLN A 51 5.61 -2.78 4.24
CA GLN A 51 5.90 -3.66 5.37
C GLN A 51 4.68 -3.75 6.30
N TYR A 52 4.42 -4.92 6.86
CA TYR A 52 3.31 -5.12 7.79
C TYR A 52 3.36 -4.10 8.91
N HIS A 53 2.35 -3.25 9.00
CA HIS A 53 2.34 -2.09 9.89
C HIS A 53 0.92 -1.70 10.28
N ARG A 54 0.84 -0.85 11.29
CA ARG A 54 -0.40 -0.15 11.66
C ARG A 54 -0.18 1.35 11.65
N GLU A 55 -1.13 2.06 11.09
CA GLU A 55 -1.25 3.50 11.22
C GLU A 55 -2.07 3.83 12.47
N LEU A 56 -1.50 4.61 13.40
CA LEU A 56 -2.15 4.85 14.69
C LEU A 56 -3.19 5.97 14.63
N ASP A 57 -3.06 6.87 13.66
CA ASP A 57 -3.89 8.07 13.56
C ASP A 57 -4.90 8.01 12.40
N ASN A 58 -4.69 7.10 11.45
CA ASN A 58 -5.42 7.13 10.19
C ASN A 58 -6.18 5.81 9.95
N GLN A 59 -7.37 5.96 9.39
CA GLN A 59 -8.08 4.88 8.71
C GLN A 59 -7.45 4.69 7.33
N GLU A 60 -7.34 3.45 6.90
CA GLU A 60 -6.95 3.09 5.55
C GLU A 60 -7.93 2.09 4.96
N ASP A 61 -8.33 2.33 3.73
CA ASP A 61 -9.28 1.48 3.00
C ASP A 61 -8.70 1.05 1.66
N PHE A 62 -9.02 -0.17 1.25
CA PHE A 62 -8.46 -0.80 0.06
C PHE A 62 -9.54 -1.50 -0.74
N LEU A 63 -9.54 -1.31 -2.05
CA LEU A 63 -10.43 -1.98 -2.97
C LEU A 63 -9.63 -2.67 -4.07
N VAL A 64 -9.75 -3.98 -4.20
CA VAL A 64 -9.14 -4.73 -5.31
C VAL A 64 -9.94 -4.46 -6.59
N LEU A 65 -9.30 -3.84 -7.57
CA LEU A 65 -9.92 -3.53 -8.87
C LEU A 65 -9.77 -4.67 -9.87
N SER A 66 -8.66 -5.40 -9.81
CA SER A 66 -8.41 -6.59 -10.63
C SER A 66 -7.28 -7.44 -10.05
N GLY A 67 -7.17 -8.68 -10.50
CA GLY A 67 -6.17 -9.63 -10.01
C GLY A 67 -6.52 -10.17 -8.62
N GLU A 68 -5.53 -10.76 -7.96
CA GLU A 68 -5.69 -11.40 -6.66
C GLU A 68 -4.54 -11.05 -5.72
N CYS A 69 -4.82 -10.96 -4.44
CA CYS A 69 -3.79 -10.81 -3.41
C CYS A 69 -4.17 -11.58 -2.13
N ILE A 70 -3.17 -11.79 -1.28
CA ILE A 70 -3.37 -12.13 0.12
C ILE A 70 -3.23 -10.84 0.91
N ALA A 71 -4.26 -10.49 1.68
CA ALA A 71 -4.18 -9.48 2.71
C ALA A 71 -3.89 -10.16 4.05
N VAL A 72 -2.87 -9.69 4.77
CA VAL A 72 -2.67 -10.05 6.17
C VAL A 72 -3.21 -8.89 7.00
N VAL A 73 -4.27 -9.15 7.75
CA VAL A 73 -4.96 -8.15 8.59
C VAL A 73 -5.07 -8.71 10.00
N GLU A 74 -4.51 -8.00 10.97
CA GLU A 74 -4.48 -8.43 12.39
C GLU A 74 -4.03 -9.89 12.58
N GLY A 75 -3.00 -10.29 11.81
CA GLY A 75 -2.41 -11.63 11.87
C GLY A 75 -3.21 -12.74 11.16
N GLU A 76 -4.24 -12.39 10.42
CA GLU A 76 -5.05 -13.34 9.66
C GLU A 76 -4.88 -13.15 8.15
N GLU A 77 -4.76 -14.24 7.41
CA GLU A 77 -4.70 -14.23 5.96
C GLU A 77 -6.11 -14.20 5.34
N HIS A 78 -6.30 -13.27 4.39
CA HIS A 78 -7.51 -13.18 3.57
C HIS A 78 -7.13 -13.20 2.10
N ARG A 79 -7.61 -14.18 1.34
CA ARG A 79 -7.45 -14.16 -0.12
C ARG A 79 -8.51 -13.27 -0.73
N LEU A 80 -8.06 -12.26 -1.46
CA LEU A 80 -8.91 -11.23 -2.06
C LEU A 80 -8.84 -11.29 -3.58
N GLY A 81 -9.96 -11.05 -4.22
CA GLY A 81 -10.10 -10.90 -5.65
C GLY A 81 -10.83 -9.60 -6.01
N GLN A 82 -11.17 -9.46 -7.30
CA GLN A 82 -11.84 -8.28 -7.82
C GLN A 82 -13.09 -7.92 -7.00
N TRP A 83 -13.19 -6.65 -6.62
CA TRP A 83 -14.24 -6.01 -5.82
C TRP A 83 -14.25 -6.34 -4.34
N ASP A 84 -13.29 -7.12 -3.84
CA ASP A 84 -13.11 -7.28 -2.41
C ASP A 84 -12.58 -5.99 -1.78
N PHE A 85 -13.13 -5.65 -0.62
CA PHE A 85 -12.84 -4.41 0.11
C PHE A 85 -12.30 -4.72 1.50
N VAL A 86 -11.25 -3.99 1.89
CA VAL A 86 -10.67 -4.08 3.24
C VAL A 86 -10.78 -2.72 3.92
N HIS A 87 -11.36 -2.72 5.11
CA HIS A 87 -11.47 -1.55 5.96
C HIS A 87 -10.55 -1.69 7.17
N CYS A 88 -9.62 -0.78 7.33
CA CYS A 88 -8.67 -0.73 8.42
C CYS A 88 -8.87 0.54 9.26
N PRO A 89 -9.62 0.47 10.38
CA PRO A 89 -9.64 1.55 11.36
C PRO A 89 -8.24 1.89 11.87
N PRO A 90 -8.02 3.07 12.46
CA PRO A 90 -6.73 3.39 13.07
C PRO A 90 -6.25 2.30 14.03
N GLY A 91 -4.97 1.94 13.93
CA GLY A 91 -4.36 0.89 14.73
C GLY A 91 -4.46 -0.54 14.16
N THR A 92 -5.13 -0.74 13.03
CA THR A 92 -5.21 -2.05 12.37
C THR A 92 -3.91 -2.39 11.66
N ALA A 93 -3.28 -3.50 12.01
CA ALA A 93 -2.09 -3.98 11.34
C ALA A 93 -2.45 -4.69 10.03
N HIS A 94 -1.81 -4.33 8.92
CA HIS A 94 -2.12 -4.89 7.61
C HIS A 94 -0.98 -4.77 6.60
N THR A 95 -1.05 -5.58 5.56
CA THR A 95 -0.31 -5.46 4.29
C THR A 95 -0.86 -6.44 3.27
N PHE A 96 -0.31 -6.40 2.04
CA PHE A 96 -0.77 -7.19 0.89
C PHE A 96 0.40 -7.89 0.19
N LEU A 97 0.12 -9.06 -0.39
CA LEU A 97 1.01 -9.81 -1.27
C LEU A 97 0.22 -10.23 -2.51
N ALA A 98 0.64 -9.79 -3.70
CA ALA A 98 0.01 -10.21 -4.94
C ALA A 98 0.26 -11.70 -5.21
N VAL A 99 -0.78 -12.40 -5.61
CA VAL A 99 -0.77 -13.84 -5.94
C VAL A 99 -1.49 -14.08 -7.27
N GLY A 100 -1.56 -15.34 -7.70
CA GLY A 100 -2.19 -15.70 -8.97
C GLY A 100 -1.25 -15.44 -10.15
N ASP A 101 -1.82 -15.28 -11.35
CA ASP A 101 -1.07 -15.21 -12.61
C ASP A 101 -1.07 -13.80 -13.23
N GLU A 102 -1.96 -12.93 -12.76
CA GLU A 102 -2.14 -11.57 -13.28
C GLU A 102 -1.77 -10.52 -12.23
N PRO A 103 -1.39 -9.30 -12.64
CA PRO A 103 -1.16 -8.21 -11.70
C PRO A 103 -2.41 -7.89 -10.87
N CYS A 104 -2.21 -7.63 -9.59
CA CYS A 104 -3.24 -7.16 -8.69
C CYS A 104 -3.25 -5.64 -8.67
N VAL A 105 -4.38 -5.03 -8.99
CA VAL A 105 -4.57 -3.58 -8.95
C VAL A 105 -5.42 -3.25 -7.72
N ILE A 106 -4.86 -2.43 -6.83
CA ILE A 106 -5.50 -2.04 -5.58
C ILE A 106 -5.65 -0.52 -5.54
N PHE A 107 -6.89 -0.04 -5.41
CA PHE A 107 -7.18 1.34 -5.05
C PHE A 107 -7.06 1.50 -3.54
N MET A 108 -6.35 2.53 -3.11
CA MET A 108 -6.07 2.81 -1.71
C MET A 108 -6.54 4.21 -1.34
N CYS A 109 -7.14 4.34 -0.16
CA CYS A 109 -7.60 5.58 0.42
C CYS A 109 -7.17 5.62 1.88
N GLY A 110 -6.45 6.66 2.29
CA GLY A 110 -5.97 6.81 3.66
C GLY A 110 -6.23 8.19 4.24
N GLY A 111 -6.64 8.23 5.51
CA GLY A 111 -6.77 9.46 6.26
C GLY A 111 -5.42 10.17 6.44
N ARG A 112 -5.46 11.47 6.73
CA ARG A 112 -4.27 12.31 6.92
C ARG A 112 -4.33 13.12 8.23
N HIS A 113 -4.80 12.47 9.28
CA HIS A 113 -4.95 13.11 10.60
C HIS A 113 -3.65 13.09 11.42
N GLY A 114 -2.70 12.23 11.06
CA GLY A 114 -1.40 12.10 11.74
C GLY A 114 -0.41 11.28 10.93
N LYS A 115 0.78 11.08 11.49
CA LYS A 115 1.88 10.36 10.83
C LYS A 115 2.50 9.30 11.74
N ARG A 116 1.79 8.85 12.78
CA ARG A 116 2.31 7.81 13.65
C ARG A 116 1.98 6.44 13.08
N TYR A 117 3.00 5.63 12.89
CA TYR A 117 2.90 4.25 12.43
C TYR A 117 3.90 3.37 13.17
N VAL A 118 3.61 2.08 13.22
CA VAL A 118 4.50 1.07 13.81
C VAL A 118 4.54 -0.12 12.88
N PHE A 119 5.74 -0.56 12.50
CA PHE A 119 5.98 -1.84 11.84
C PHE A 119 6.05 -2.90 12.91
N VAL A 120 5.10 -3.82 12.91
CA VAL A 120 4.95 -4.81 13.97
C VAL A 120 5.43 -6.18 13.50
N ARG A 121 6.04 -6.93 14.42
CA ARG A 121 6.42 -8.32 14.15
C ARG A 121 5.17 -9.19 14.22
N ASP A 122 4.95 -9.99 13.19
CA ASP A 122 3.84 -10.93 13.12
C ASP A 122 4.26 -12.19 12.36
N GLU A 123 3.92 -13.37 12.89
CA GLU A 123 4.35 -14.65 12.33
C GLU A 123 3.71 -14.94 10.96
N VAL A 124 2.47 -14.52 10.76
CA VAL A 124 1.76 -14.70 9.49
C VAL A 124 2.35 -13.78 8.41
N ALA A 125 2.62 -12.52 8.75
CA ALA A 125 3.29 -11.59 7.85
C ALA A 125 4.72 -12.07 7.50
N LEU A 126 5.48 -12.55 8.47
CA LEU A 126 6.82 -13.11 8.26
C LEU A 126 6.80 -14.35 7.36
N ARG A 127 5.88 -15.27 7.59
CA ARG A 127 5.71 -16.47 6.76
C ARG A 127 5.43 -16.13 5.30
N ASN A 128 4.73 -15.04 5.04
CA ASN A 128 4.47 -14.52 3.69
C ASN A 128 5.59 -13.62 3.15
N GLY A 129 6.64 -13.36 3.90
CA GLY A 129 7.76 -12.52 3.47
C GLY A 129 7.44 -11.02 3.41
N ILE A 130 6.42 -10.57 4.15
CA ILE A 130 5.88 -9.20 4.08
C ILE A 130 5.88 -8.48 5.45
N GLY A 131 6.65 -8.98 6.41
CA GLY A 131 6.77 -8.43 7.75
C GLY A 131 8.20 -8.07 8.13
N VAL A 132 8.34 -7.46 9.29
CA VAL A 132 9.63 -7.14 9.92
C VAL A 132 9.94 -8.13 11.02
N GLU A 133 11.23 -8.48 11.17
CA GLU A 133 11.70 -9.36 12.26
C GLU A 133 11.70 -8.65 13.62
N VAL A 134 11.91 -7.33 13.61
CA VAL A 134 11.97 -6.50 14.81
C VAL A 134 11.00 -5.34 14.68
N GLU A 135 10.16 -5.18 15.68
CA GLU A 135 9.23 -4.06 15.73
C GLU A 135 9.98 -2.72 15.75
N THR A 136 9.54 -1.77 14.93
CA THR A 136 10.16 -0.46 14.81
C THR A 136 9.16 0.60 14.33
N SER A 137 9.36 1.85 14.73
CA SER A 137 8.70 3.02 14.15
C SER A 137 9.60 3.77 13.17
N ASP A 138 10.82 3.27 12.94
CA ASP A 138 11.76 3.86 11.99
C ASP A 138 11.54 3.24 10.59
N GLN A 139 11.03 4.08 9.68
CA GLN A 139 10.78 3.67 8.30
C GLN A 139 12.06 3.26 7.57
N ALA A 140 13.17 3.95 7.80
CA ALA A 140 14.45 3.62 7.16
C ALA A 140 14.94 2.23 7.60
N GLU A 141 14.73 1.87 8.86
CA GLU A 141 15.04 0.55 9.39
C GLU A 141 14.12 -0.52 8.80
N ALA A 142 12.81 -0.28 8.78
CA ALA A 142 11.82 -1.23 8.29
C ALA A 142 12.01 -1.60 6.81
N TYR A 143 12.50 -0.67 6.00
CA TYR A 143 12.70 -0.85 4.55
C TYR A 143 14.15 -1.03 4.13
N ARG A 144 15.08 -1.18 5.07
CA ARG A 144 16.53 -1.23 4.80
C ARG A 144 16.92 -2.25 3.73
N GLU A 145 16.33 -3.43 3.77
CA GLU A 145 16.64 -4.55 2.88
C GLU A 145 15.82 -4.55 1.57
N LEU A 146 14.89 -3.63 1.41
CA LEU A 146 14.06 -3.54 0.22
C LEU A 146 14.68 -2.59 -0.83
N PRO A 147 14.40 -2.83 -2.13
CA PRO A 147 14.80 -1.93 -3.19
C PRO A 147 14.26 -0.52 -2.96
N LYS A 148 14.95 0.47 -3.54
CA LYS A 148 14.49 1.86 -3.49
C LYS A 148 13.47 2.15 -4.58
N TRP A 149 12.61 3.12 -4.31
CA TRP A 149 11.69 3.65 -5.29
C TRP A 149 12.42 4.45 -6.37
N GLU A 150 11.99 4.28 -7.61
CA GLU A 150 12.46 5.01 -8.79
C GLU A 150 11.28 5.57 -9.58
N PRO A 151 11.49 6.64 -10.38
CA PRO A 151 10.45 7.08 -11.33
C PRO A 151 10.03 5.93 -12.24
N GLY A 152 8.73 5.75 -12.42
CA GLY A 152 8.14 4.69 -13.22
C GLY A 152 7.28 5.21 -14.37
N THR A 153 6.63 4.29 -15.04
CA THR A 153 5.65 4.57 -16.10
C THR A 153 4.27 4.05 -15.70
N PRO A 154 3.19 4.58 -16.29
CA PRO A 154 1.84 4.09 -15.98
C PRO A 154 1.73 2.57 -16.15
N ALA A 155 1.15 1.91 -15.14
CA ALA A 155 0.99 0.46 -15.09
C ALA A 155 -0.46 -0.02 -15.32
N VAL A 156 -1.37 0.90 -15.59
CA VAL A 156 -2.78 0.64 -15.94
C VAL A 156 -3.16 1.20 -17.30
#